data_b0691cd2817740237e323ae3d7b11927
#
_entry.id   b0691cd2817740237e323ae3d7b11927
#
_cell.length_a   1.000
_cell.length_b   1.000
_cell.length_c   1.000
_cell.angle_alpha   90.00
_cell.angle_beta   90.00
_cell.angle_gamma   90.00
#
_symmetry.space_group_name_H-M   'P 1'
#
loop_
_entity.id
_entity.type
_entity.pdbx_description
1 polymer ?
#
loop_
_entity_poly.entity_id
_entity_poly.type
_entity_poly.pdbx_seq_one_letter_code
_entity_poly.pdbx_strand_id
1 'polypeptide(L)'
;FKSTGRTFLPIYGALLITAFLTRLFVFNKDVSNSFFLGIFQMVLSSLFGFLLMAVFILTLVVSLQRFYKNLLGEEGYLSMTLPVKPWQHICCKSLTSLVWYILSSFAAFLAFVILAYEKGMVAMSFGVIGTSIRLGYLNGQIITACIEFFLFCALGVLAFTMMLYASMALGQLSANKRLLTSFGAFLALNFLVQILLGVLGNLAAQWIFPISSNWAIHIALLLSIIVELFFLAGFFFITNYILSRKLNLE
;
A
#
# COMPACT_ATOMS: atom_id res chain seq x y z
N PHE A 1 3.67 10.72 -15.10
CA PHE A 1 3.24 9.35 -15.47
C PHE A 1 4.22 8.67 -16.41
N LYS A 2 4.60 9.28 -17.55
CA LYS A 2 5.41 8.64 -18.60
C LYS A 2 6.81 8.19 -18.13
N SER A 3 7.52 8.96 -17.31
CA SER A 3 8.84 8.61 -16.77
C SER A 3 8.76 7.46 -15.77
N THR A 4 7.74 7.42 -14.93
CA THR A 4 7.55 6.38 -13.92
C THR A 4 7.09 5.07 -14.53
N GLY A 5 6.22 5.10 -15.55
CA GLY A 5 5.81 3.91 -16.28
C GLY A 5 7.00 3.15 -16.88
N ARG A 6 8.01 3.88 -17.38
CA ARG A 6 9.24 3.26 -17.91
C ARG A 6 10.05 2.50 -16.86
N THR A 7 9.95 2.89 -15.59
CA THR A 7 10.66 2.21 -14.48
C THR A 7 9.85 1.01 -13.97
N PHE A 8 8.52 1.12 -13.88
CA PHE A 8 7.68 0.06 -13.32
C PHE A 8 7.38 -1.08 -14.29
N LEU A 9 7.19 -0.76 -15.59
CA LEU A 9 6.84 -1.76 -16.61
C LEU A 9 7.83 -2.95 -16.69
N PRO A 10 9.16 -2.74 -16.75
CA PRO A 10 10.10 -3.86 -16.78
C PRO A 10 10.08 -4.69 -15.51
N ILE A 11 9.83 -4.07 -14.35
CA ILE A 11 9.81 -4.77 -13.06
C ILE A 11 8.55 -5.61 -12.92
N TYR A 12 7.38 -5.10 -13.34
CA TYR A 12 6.16 -5.89 -13.40
C TYR A 12 6.29 -7.05 -14.41
N GLY A 13 6.93 -6.80 -15.56
CA GLY A 13 7.24 -7.86 -16.52
C GLY A 13 8.12 -8.95 -15.92
N ALA A 14 9.21 -8.57 -15.23
CA ALA A 14 10.09 -9.51 -14.56
C ALA A 14 9.35 -10.31 -13.48
N LEU A 15 8.46 -9.68 -12.70
CA LEU A 15 7.64 -10.34 -11.69
C LEU A 15 6.71 -11.39 -12.30
N LEU A 16 6.04 -11.06 -13.39
CA LEU A 16 5.13 -12.00 -14.08
C LEU A 16 5.87 -13.16 -14.74
N ILE A 17 7.04 -12.88 -15.36
CA ILE A 17 7.89 -13.91 -15.95
C ILE A 17 8.42 -14.86 -14.88
N THR A 18 8.91 -14.35 -13.76
CA THR A 18 9.40 -15.19 -12.66
C THR A 18 8.26 -15.98 -12.02
N ALA A 19 7.07 -15.44 -11.86
CA ALA A 19 5.90 -16.18 -11.42
C ALA A 19 5.57 -17.35 -12.35
N PHE A 20 5.62 -17.12 -13.67
CA PHE A 20 5.38 -18.15 -14.68
C PHE A 20 6.46 -19.24 -14.65
N LEU A 21 7.74 -18.87 -14.59
CA LEU A 21 8.85 -19.80 -14.46
C LEU A 21 8.78 -20.62 -13.17
N THR A 22 8.53 -19.96 -12.03
CA THR A 22 8.37 -20.64 -10.74
C THR A 22 7.27 -21.69 -10.82
N ARG A 23 6.16 -21.35 -11.45
CA ARG A 23 5.09 -22.29 -11.67
C ARG A 23 5.50 -23.50 -12.51
N LEU A 24 6.17 -23.28 -13.64
CA LEU A 24 6.59 -24.37 -14.54
C LEU A 24 7.53 -25.36 -13.87
N PHE A 25 8.45 -24.86 -13.02
CA PHE A 25 9.48 -25.69 -12.44
C PHE A 25 9.18 -26.19 -11.03
N VAL A 26 8.41 -25.44 -10.21
CA VAL A 26 8.13 -25.80 -8.81
C VAL A 26 6.89 -26.69 -8.72
N PHE A 27 5.84 -26.42 -9.52
CA PHE A 27 4.56 -27.11 -9.40
C PHE A 27 4.39 -28.30 -10.36
N ASN A 28 5.34 -28.52 -11.31
CA ASN A 28 5.34 -29.73 -12.13
C ASN A 28 5.99 -30.88 -11.36
N LYS A 29 5.18 -31.80 -10.88
CA LYS A 29 5.60 -32.98 -10.08
C LYS A 29 6.55 -33.92 -10.80
N ASP A 30 6.55 -33.92 -12.12
CA ASP A 30 7.37 -34.82 -12.96
C ASP A 30 8.88 -34.46 -12.95
N VAL A 31 9.24 -33.30 -12.46
CA VAL A 31 10.60 -32.73 -12.52
C VAL A 31 11.35 -32.85 -11.18
N SER A 32 10.75 -33.37 -10.11
CA SER A 32 11.24 -33.23 -8.74
C SER A 32 12.35 -34.18 -8.28
N ASN A 33 12.90 -35.07 -9.15
CA ASN A 33 13.76 -36.18 -8.70
C ASN A 33 15.28 -35.92 -8.74
N SER A 34 15.77 -34.72 -9.09
CA SER A 34 17.19 -34.44 -9.06
C SER A 34 17.56 -33.31 -8.09
N PHE A 35 18.66 -33.50 -7.36
CA PHE A 35 19.22 -32.53 -6.40
C PHE A 35 19.42 -31.13 -7.03
N PHE A 36 19.91 -31.06 -8.25
CA PHE A 36 20.12 -29.81 -8.97
C PHE A 36 18.81 -29.07 -9.28
N LEU A 37 17.75 -29.79 -9.61
CA LEU A 37 16.44 -29.21 -9.86
C LEU A 37 15.82 -28.67 -8.58
N GLY A 38 16.02 -29.33 -7.44
CA GLY A 38 15.58 -28.82 -6.12
C GLY A 38 16.25 -27.48 -5.77
N ILE A 39 17.55 -27.34 -6.00
CA ILE A 39 18.26 -26.06 -5.80
C ILE A 39 17.71 -24.98 -6.73
N PHE A 40 17.52 -25.31 -8.02
CA PHE A 40 16.98 -24.37 -8.99
C PHE A 40 15.58 -23.89 -8.63
N GLN A 41 14.70 -24.77 -8.17
CA GLN A 41 13.36 -24.45 -7.68
C GLN A 41 13.42 -23.50 -6.46
N MET A 42 14.35 -23.76 -5.52
CA MET A 42 14.53 -22.91 -4.34
C MET A 42 15.02 -21.52 -4.71
N VAL A 43 15.97 -21.40 -5.63
CA VAL A 43 16.46 -20.11 -6.14
C VAL A 43 15.35 -19.36 -6.86
N LEU A 44 14.56 -20.03 -7.68
CA LEU A 44 13.49 -19.40 -8.46
C LEU A 44 12.36 -18.87 -7.57
N SER A 45 11.96 -19.65 -6.55
CA SER A 45 10.94 -19.22 -5.58
C SER A 45 11.42 -18.08 -4.70
N SER A 46 12.69 -18.08 -4.29
CA SER A 46 13.28 -16.95 -3.56
C SER A 46 13.37 -15.69 -4.42
N LEU A 47 13.76 -15.81 -5.68
CA LEU A 47 13.80 -14.71 -6.64
C LEU A 47 12.41 -14.07 -6.82
N PHE A 48 11.37 -14.89 -6.95
CA PHE A 48 9.98 -14.41 -7.00
C PHE A 48 9.63 -13.60 -5.75
N GLY A 49 9.93 -14.11 -4.55
CA GLY A 49 9.69 -13.40 -3.29
C GLY A 49 10.44 -12.06 -3.21
N PHE A 50 11.71 -12.03 -3.63
CA PHE A 50 12.49 -10.79 -3.68
C PHE A 50 11.92 -9.77 -4.67
N LEU A 51 11.50 -10.20 -5.86
CA LEU A 51 10.89 -9.31 -6.84
C LEU A 51 9.55 -8.76 -6.37
N LEU A 52 8.75 -9.56 -5.68
CA LEU A 52 7.50 -9.13 -5.10
C LEU A 52 7.73 -8.04 -4.05
N MET A 53 8.70 -8.23 -3.14
CA MET A 53 9.12 -7.20 -2.20
C MET A 53 9.66 -5.96 -2.89
N ALA A 54 10.49 -6.14 -3.93
CA ALA A 54 11.09 -5.03 -4.68
C ALA A 54 10.02 -4.14 -5.35
N VAL A 55 8.93 -4.70 -5.87
CA VAL A 55 7.81 -3.94 -6.43
C VAL A 55 7.22 -2.96 -5.42
N PHE A 56 6.93 -3.42 -4.20
CA PHE A 56 6.35 -2.57 -3.15
C PHE A 56 7.34 -1.54 -2.63
N ILE A 57 8.60 -1.93 -2.40
CA ILE A 57 9.67 -1.02 -1.96
C ILE A 57 9.89 0.08 -3.01
N LEU A 58 9.96 -0.28 -4.30
CA LEU A 58 10.12 0.69 -5.38
C LEU A 58 8.93 1.64 -5.48
N THR A 59 7.70 1.15 -5.32
CA THR A 59 6.51 1.99 -5.31
C THR A 59 6.59 3.03 -4.19
N LEU A 60 7.00 2.60 -3.00
CA LEU A 60 7.21 3.47 -1.85
C LEU A 60 8.32 4.50 -2.13
N VAL A 61 9.50 4.05 -2.55
CA VAL A 61 10.66 4.93 -2.83
C VAL A 61 10.33 5.96 -3.90
N VAL A 62 9.70 5.56 -5.01
CA VAL A 62 9.31 6.48 -6.08
C VAL A 62 8.27 7.50 -5.60
N SER A 63 7.32 7.08 -4.76
CA SER A 63 6.33 8.00 -4.16
C SER A 63 7.01 9.05 -3.28
N LEU A 64 7.95 8.63 -2.44
CA LEU A 64 8.73 9.51 -1.56
C LEU A 64 9.65 10.45 -2.34
N GLN A 65 10.39 9.93 -3.32
CA GLN A 65 11.29 10.74 -4.15
C GLN A 65 10.53 11.84 -4.90
N ARG A 66 9.34 11.52 -5.41
CA ARG A 66 8.49 12.50 -6.09
C ARG A 66 7.98 13.60 -5.17
N PHE A 67 7.59 13.23 -3.96
CA PHE A 67 7.17 14.22 -2.96
C PHE A 67 8.35 15.09 -2.55
N TYR A 68 9.48 14.47 -2.21
CA TYR A 68 10.67 15.18 -1.77
C TYR A 68 11.22 16.12 -2.85
N LYS A 69 11.48 15.59 -4.06
CA LYS A 69 12.08 16.36 -5.15
C LYS A 69 11.23 17.55 -5.59
N ASN A 70 9.92 17.35 -5.70
CA ASN A 70 9.03 18.35 -6.28
C ASN A 70 8.50 19.37 -5.25
N LEU A 71 8.51 19.07 -3.94
CA LEU A 71 7.92 19.95 -2.92
C LEU A 71 8.92 20.42 -1.87
N LEU A 72 9.95 19.61 -1.56
CA LEU A 72 10.91 19.87 -0.50
C LEU A 72 12.33 20.12 -1.03
N GLY A 73 12.64 19.73 -2.27
CA GLY A 73 13.91 19.92 -2.94
C GLY A 73 13.96 21.20 -3.79
N GLU A 74 15.01 21.33 -4.59
CA GLU A 74 15.29 22.49 -5.46
C GLU A 74 14.14 22.84 -6.42
N GLU A 75 13.40 21.83 -6.91
CA GLU A 75 12.21 22.02 -7.73
C GLU A 75 11.01 22.59 -6.94
N GLY A 76 11.07 22.53 -5.59
CA GLY A 76 10.01 23.01 -4.70
C GLY A 76 9.77 24.52 -4.85
N TYR A 77 10.81 25.30 -5.06
CA TYR A 77 10.68 26.73 -5.33
C TYR A 77 9.79 27.00 -6.56
N LEU A 78 10.04 26.30 -7.67
CA LEU A 78 9.24 26.45 -8.89
C LEU A 78 7.78 26.00 -8.69
N SER A 79 7.57 24.92 -7.92
CA SER A 79 6.21 24.43 -7.66
C SER A 79 5.42 25.38 -6.73
N MET A 80 6.08 26.10 -5.83
CA MET A 80 5.45 27.08 -4.94
C MET A 80 5.21 28.45 -5.59
N THR A 81 5.87 28.77 -6.71
CA THR A 81 5.59 29.99 -7.50
C THR A 81 4.33 29.85 -8.35
N LEU A 82 3.82 28.63 -8.58
CA LEU A 82 2.56 28.42 -9.26
C LEU A 82 1.39 28.97 -8.42
N PRO A 83 0.35 29.55 -9.03
CA PRO A 83 -0.82 30.10 -8.33
C PRO A 83 -1.74 28.99 -7.80
N VAL A 84 -1.18 28.02 -7.13
CA VAL A 84 -1.86 26.81 -6.60
C VAL A 84 -1.59 26.70 -5.11
N LYS A 85 -2.63 26.39 -4.32
CA LYS A 85 -2.49 26.27 -2.87
C LYS A 85 -1.69 25.02 -2.49
N PRO A 86 -0.85 25.02 -1.43
CA PRO A 86 -0.01 23.89 -1.01
C PRO A 86 -0.78 22.58 -0.81
N TRP A 87 -2.00 22.64 -0.27
CA TRP A 87 -2.83 21.46 -0.05
C TRP A 87 -3.22 20.73 -1.34
N GLN A 88 -3.35 21.45 -2.47
CA GLN A 88 -3.65 20.84 -3.76
C GLN A 88 -2.49 20.03 -4.31
N HIS A 89 -1.24 20.49 -4.07
CA HIS A 89 -0.04 19.74 -4.40
C HIS A 89 0.05 18.43 -3.59
N ILE A 90 -0.25 18.49 -2.29
CA ILE A 90 -0.25 17.30 -1.41
C ILE A 90 -1.29 16.29 -1.91
N CYS A 91 -2.54 16.72 -2.17
CA CYS A 91 -3.59 15.85 -2.68
C CYS A 91 -3.23 15.21 -4.02
N CYS A 92 -2.69 15.98 -4.96
CA CYS A 92 -2.29 15.47 -6.27
C CYS A 92 -1.20 14.41 -6.16
N LYS A 93 -0.20 14.61 -5.29
CA LYS A 93 0.89 13.65 -5.08
C LYS A 93 0.41 12.38 -4.38
N SER A 94 -0.43 12.49 -3.35
CA SER A 94 -0.98 11.33 -2.65
C SER A 94 -1.91 10.49 -3.53
N LEU A 95 -2.76 11.12 -4.34
CA LEU A 95 -3.60 10.41 -5.30
C LEU A 95 -2.77 9.71 -6.38
N THR A 96 -1.71 10.36 -6.86
CA THR A 96 -0.78 9.74 -7.83
C THR A 96 -0.09 8.52 -7.20
N SER A 97 0.32 8.60 -5.93
CA SER A 97 0.90 7.46 -5.20
C SER A 97 -0.10 6.32 -5.07
N LEU A 98 -1.35 6.62 -4.71
CA LEU A 98 -2.42 5.63 -4.60
C LEU A 98 -2.60 4.84 -5.91
N VAL A 99 -2.62 5.54 -7.06
CA VAL A 99 -2.74 4.88 -8.38
C VAL A 99 -1.59 3.90 -8.61
N TRP A 100 -0.35 4.27 -8.26
CA TRP A 100 0.80 3.37 -8.42
C TRP A 100 0.75 2.19 -7.45
N TYR A 101 0.27 2.38 -6.21
CA TYR A 101 0.05 1.28 -5.26
C TYR A 101 -1.02 0.31 -5.75
N ILE A 102 -2.13 0.80 -6.32
CA ILE A 102 -3.17 -0.05 -6.92
C ILE A 102 -2.60 -0.86 -8.09
N LEU A 103 -1.83 -0.23 -8.97
CA LEU A 103 -1.20 -0.93 -10.10
C LEU A 103 -0.18 -1.98 -9.63
N SER A 104 0.62 -1.68 -8.62
CA SER A 104 1.58 -2.64 -8.02
C SER A 104 0.86 -3.82 -7.37
N SER A 105 -0.22 -3.55 -6.64
CA SER A 105 -1.06 -4.60 -6.02
C SER A 105 -1.74 -5.46 -7.07
N PHE A 106 -2.19 -4.87 -8.18
CA PHE A 106 -2.77 -5.61 -9.28
C PHE A 106 -1.74 -6.51 -9.99
N ALA A 107 -0.53 -6.00 -10.22
CA ALA A 107 0.56 -6.80 -10.79
C ALA A 107 0.94 -7.97 -9.86
N ALA A 108 1.02 -7.74 -8.54
CA ALA A 108 1.26 -8.78 -7.55
C ALA A 108 0.13 -9.83 -7.54
N PHE A 109 -1.13 -9.37 -7.60
CA PHE A 109 -2.28 -10.25 -7.67
C PHE A 109 -2.24 -11.15 -8.91
N LEU A 110 -1.95 -10.59 -10.09
CA LEU A 110 -1.79 -11.37 -11.32
C LEU A 110 -0.66 -12.39 -11.19
N ALA A 111 0.47 -12.04 -10.57
CA ALA A 111 1.57 -12.96 -10.33
C ALA A 111 1.14 -14.13 -9.43
N PHE A 112 0.38 -13.88 -8.36
CA PHE A 112 -0.19 -14.94 -7.52
C PHE A 112 -1.20 -15.82 -8.26
N VAL A 113 -2.05 -15.23 -9.10
CA VAL A 113 -3.00 -16.00 -9.94
C VAL A 113 -2.25 -16.93 -10.89
N ILE A 114 -1.17 -16.46 -11.54
CA ILE A 114 -0.32 -17.29 -12.40
C ILE A 114 0.31 -18.43 -11.59
N LEU A 115 0.77 -18.17 -10.37
CA LEU A 115 1.40 -19.16 -9.50
C LEU A 115 0.41 -20.24 -9.05
N ALA A 116 -0.79 -19.82 -8.63
CA ALA A 116 -1.84 -20.69 -8.11
C ALA A 116 -2.65 -21.43 -9.19
N TYR A 117 -2.38 -21.15 -10.48
CA TYR A 117 -3.16 -21.73 -11.56
C TYR A 117 -2.92 -23.25 -11.69
N GLU A 118 -3.86 -24.10 -11.28
CA GLU A 118 -3.96 -25.53 -11.63
C GLU A 118 -5.07 -25.78 -12.63
N LYS A 119 -4.92 -26.84 -13.43
CA LYS A 119 -5.98 -27.24 -14.37
C LYS A 119 -7.26 -27.56 -13.58
N GLY A 120 -8.33 -26.80 -13.82
CA GLY A 120 -9.59 -26.90 -13.09
C GLY A 120 -9.74 -25.92 -11.90
N MET A 121 -8.68 -25.39 -11.32
CA MET A 121 -8.74 -24.46 -10.19
C MET A 121 -9.40 -23.14 -10.58
N VAL A 122 -9.17 -22.67 -11.81
CA VAL A 122 -9.82 -21.45 -12.33
C VAL A 122 -11.32 -21.65 -12.46
N ALA A 123 -11.76 -22.79 -12.99
CA ALA A 123 -13.18 -23.09 -13.07
C ALA A 123 -13.81 -23.24 -11.68
N MET A 124 -13.09 -23.86 -10.75
CA MET A 124 -13.52 -24.01 -9.36
C MET A 124 -13.56 -22.65 -8.62
N SER A 125 -12.53 -21.81 -8.77
CA SER A 125 -12.54 -20.48 -8.15
C SER A 125 -13.61 -19.56 -8.74
N PHE A 126 -13.84 -19.57 -10.05
CA PHE A 126 -14.99 -18.88 -10.65
C PHE A 126 -16.33 -19.44 -10.17
N GLY A 127 -16.43 -20.76 -9.97
CA GLY A 127 -17.60 -21.39 -9.37
C GLY A 127 -17.84 -20.95 -7.93
N VAL A 128 -16.78 -20.93 -7.10
CA VAL A 128 -16.85 -20.45 -5.71
C VAL A 128 -17.18 -18.95 -5.66
N ILE A 129 -16.54 -18.14 -6.49
CA ILE A 129 -16.85 -16.71 -6.58
C ILE A 129 -18.29 -16.49 -7.04
N GLY A 130 -18.74 -17.20 -8.05
CA GLY A 130 -20.12 -17.13 -8.55
C GLY A 130 -21.15 -17.53 -7.51
N THR A 131 -20.92 -18.60 -6.75
CA THR A 131 -21.79 -19.01 -5.63
C THR A 131 -21.73 -18.02 -4.48
N SER A 132 -20.55 -17.50 -4.14
CA SER A 132 -20.37 -16.48 -3.10
C SER A 132 -21.07 -15.16 -3.46
N ILE A 133 -20.98 -14.72 -4.72
CA ILE A 133 -21.70 -13.54 -5.21
C ILE A 133 -23.21 -13.78 -5.15
N ARG A 134 -23.66 -14.96 -5.56
CA ARG A 134 -25.10 -15.32 -5.53
C ARG A 134 -25.64 -15.34 -4.10
N LEU A 135 -24.91 -15.94 -3.16
CA LEU A 135 -25.25 -15.95 -1.75
C LEU A 135 -25.13 -14.55 -1.12
N GLY A 136 -24.12 -13.77 -1.50
CA GLY A 136 -23.92 -12.40 -1.05
C GLY A 136 -24.99 -11.45 -1.59
N TYR A 137 -25.45 -11.65 -2.82
CA TYR A 137 -26.56 -10.89 -3.38
C TYR A 137 -27.88 -11.17 -2.65
N LEU A 138 -28.10 -12.41 -2.21
CA LEU A 138 -29.27 -12.76 -1.41
C LEU A 138 -29.24 -12.13 -0.01
N ASN A 139 -28.06 -12.06 0.60
CA ASN A 139 -27.91 -11.51 1.98
C ASN A 139 -27.39 -10.07 2.04
N GLY A 140 -26.87 -9.50 0.93
CA GLY A 140 -26.31 -8.14 0.85
C GLY A 140 -25.03 -7.89 1.68
N GLN A 141 -24.85 -8.62 2.77
CA GLN A 141 -23.80 -8.39 3.78
C GLN A 141 -22.37 -8.67 3.26
N ILE A 142 -22.19 -9.69 2.43
CA ILE A 142 -20.83 -10.02 1.92
C ILE A 142 -20.35 -8.96 0.94
N ILE A 143 -21.24 -8.43 0.08
CA ILE A 143 -20.88 -7.39 -0.89
C ILE A 143 -20.52 -6.11 -0.16
N THR A 144 -21.30 -5.70 0.84
CA THR A 144 -21.00 -4.52 1.65
C THR A 144 -19.69 -4.67 2.39
N ALA A 145 -19.41 -5.84 3.01
CA ALA A 145 -18.13 -6.10 3.68
C ALA A 145 -16.93 -6.04 2.71
N CYS A 146 -17.07 -6.53 1.48
CA CYS A 146 -16.02 -6.42 0.46
C CYS A 146 -15.75 -4.96 0.06
N ILE A 147 -16.79 -4.14 -0.08
CA ILE A 147 -16.65 -2.71 -0.40
C ILE A 147 -15.98 -1.97 0.77
N GLU A 148 -16.42 -2.22 2.00
CA GLU A 148 -15.84 -1.65 3.22
C GLU A 148 -14.37 -2.05 3.36
N PHE A 149 -14.03 -3.31 3.13
CA PHE A 149 -12.64 -3.78 3.17
C PHE A 149 -11.76 -3.14 2.09
N PHE A 150 -12.27 -3.00 0.87
CA PHE A 150 -11.53 -2.31 -0.19
C PHE A 150 -11.30 -0.84 0.14
N LEU A 151 -12.31 -0.17 0.69
CA LEU A 151 -12.22 1.22 1.14
C LEU A 151 -11.20 1.37 2.28
N PHE A 152 -11.24 0.47 3.26
CA PHE A 152 -10.26 0.38 4.34
C PHE A 152 -8.83 0.25 3.81
N CYS A 153 -8.57 -0.68 2.90
CA CYS A 153 -7.25 -0.85 2.30
C CYS A 153 -6.78 0.41 1.54
N ALA A 154 -7.65 1.05 0.78
CA ALA A 154 -7.32 2.25 0.02
C ALA A 154 -7.00 3.45 0.93
N LEU A 155 -7.79 3.64 1.99
CA LEU A 155 -7.55 4.68 2.99
C LEU A 155 -6.31 4.42 3.81
N GLY A 156 -6.03 3.17 4.18
CA GLY A 156 -4.81 2.78 4.90
C GLY A 156 -3.54 3.11 4.10
N VAL A 157 -3.54 2.83 2.79
CA VAL A 157 -2.43 3.23 1.91
C VAL A 157 -2.29 4.75 1.84
N LEU A 158 -3.39 5.50 1.76
CA LEU A 158 -3.37 6.97 1.78
C LEU A 158 -2.87 7.52 3.13
N ALA A 159 -3.37 6.99 4.25
CA ALA A 159 -2.95 7.40 5.59
C ALA A 159 -1.45 7.15 5.81
N PHE A 160 -0.96 5.98 5.37
CA PHE A 160 0.46 5.64 5.43
C PHE A 160 1.32 6.57 4.56
N THR A 161 0.91 6.86 3.33
CA THR A 161 1.64 7.81 2.47
C THR A 161 1.64 9.22 3.05
N MET A 162 0.54 9.67 3.66
CA MET A 162 0.48 10.96 4.35
C MET A 162 1.35 11.01 5.60
N MET A 163 1.44 9.93 6.36
CA MET A 163 2.37 9.83 7.49
C MET A 163 3.83 9.99 7.03
N LEU A 164 4.19 9.38 5.91
CA LEU A 164 5.53 9.54 5.33
C LEU A 164 5.78 10.99 4.86
N TYR A 165 4.80 11.64 4.24
CA TYR A 165 4.91 13.04 3.84
C TYR A 165 5.03 13.97 5.05
N ALA A 166 4.24 13.73 6.11
CA ALA A 166 4.34 14.46 7.36
C ALA A 166 5.72 14.30 8.01
N SER A 167 6.27 13.09 8.03
CA SER A 167 7.60 12.83 8.59
C SER A 167 8.71 13.55 7.81
N MET A 168 8.62 13.57 6.47
CA MET A 168 9.55 14.33 5.63
C MET A 168 9.43 15.84 5.84
N ALA A 169 8.21 16.36 5.94
CA ALA A 169 7.97 17.77 6.20
C ALA A 169 8.51 18.19 7.59
N LEU A 170 8.31 17.37 8.63
CA LEU A 170 8.90 17.58 9.95
C LEU A 170 10.43 17.58 9.92
N GLY A 171 11.01 16.70 9.10
CA GLY A 171 12.47 16.64 8.94
C GLY A 171 13.09 17.90 8.35
N GLN A 172 12.35 18.64 7.52
CA GLN A 172 12.82 19.92 6.96
C GLN A 172 12.97 21.04 8.00
N LEU A 173 12.35 20.90 9.17
CA LEU A 173 12.50 21.86 10.26
C LEU A 173 13.90 21.85 10.88
N SER A 174 14.71 20.81 10.62
CA SER A 174 16.09 20.69 11.09
C SER A 174 17.07 21.19 10.04
N ALA A 175 17.92 22.16 10.39
CA ALA A 175 18.87 22.77 9.46
C ALA A 175 19.99 21.81 9.00
N ASN A 176 20.56 20.98 9.90
CA ASN A 176 21.80 20.25 9.63
C ASN A 176 21.64 18.75 9.29
N LYS A 177 20.54 18.10 9.67
CA LYS A 177 20.39 16.64 9.54
C LYS A 177 18.99 16.26 9.04
N ARG A 178 18.54 16.85 7.93
CA ARG A 178 17.18 16.72 7.40
C ARG A 178 16.72 15.26 7.24
N LEU A 179 17.56 14.37 6.72
CA LEU A 179 17.24 12.95 6.53
C LEU A 179 17.11 12.21 7.87
N LEU A 180 18.02 12.43 8.81
CA LEU A 180 17.99 11.77 10.11
C LEU A 180 16.76 12.18 10.92
N THR A 181 16.44 13.47 10.90
CA THR A 181 15.24 14.00 11.58
C THR A 181 13.96 13.54 10.92
N SER A 182 13.89 13.40 9.58
CA SER A 182 12.74 12.79 8.89
C SER A 182 12.53 11.33 9.32
N PHE A 183 13.62 10.56 9.42
CA PHE A 183 13.56 9.18 9.88
C PHE A 183 13.14 9.07 11.35
N GLY A 184 13.69 9.91 12.21
CA GLY A 184 13.28 9.99 13.62
C GLY A 184 11.82 10.39 13.78
N ALA A 185 11.34 11.36 13.00
CA ALA A 185 9.94 11.77 12.98
C ALA A 185 9.02 10.62 12.51
N PHE A 186 9.45 9.86 11.49
CA PHE A 186 8.71 8.69 11.03
C PHE A 186 8.57 7.63 12.13
N LEU A 187 9.66 7.30 12.83
CA LEU A 187 9.62 6.34 13.94
C LEU A 187 8.71 6.84 15.07
N ALA A 188 8.81 8.11 15.44
CA ALA A 188 7.98 8.70 16.49
C ALA A 188 6.48 8.68 16.11
N LEU A 189 6.13 9.09 14.88
CA LEU A 189 4.76 9.05 14.38
C LEU A 189 4.23 7.62 14.30
N ASN A 190 5.04 6.68 13.81
CA ASN A 190 4.65 5.28 13.73
C ASN A 190 4.38 4.70 15.12
N PHE A 191 5.25 4.96 16.09
CA PHE A 191 5.08 4.53 17.48
C PHE A 191 3.82 5.10 18.12
N LEU A 192 3.55 6.39 17.89
CA LEU A 192 2.35 7.07 18.37
C LEU A 192 1.08 6.43 17.76
N VAL A 193 1.08 6.19 16.44
CA VAL A 193 -0.03 5.51 15.76
C VAL A 193 -0.26 4.11 16.33
N GLN A 194 0.80 3.33 16.55
CA GLN A 194 0.67 1.97 17.11
C GLN A 194 0.08 1.97 18.52
N ILE A 195 0.49 2.91 19.40
CA ILE A 195 -0.08 3.06 20.73
C ILE A 195 -1.57 3.39 20.64
N LEU A 196 -1.93 4.39 19.82
CA LEU A 196 -3.32 4.81 19.65
C LEU A 196 -4.19 3.67 19.08
N LEU A 197 -3.70 2.97 18.06
CA LEU A 197 -4.40 1.81 17.49
C LEU A 197 -4.54 0.67 18.51
N GLY A 198 -3.52 0.42 19.33
CA GLY A 198 -3.57 -0.58 20.40
C GLY A 198 -4.64 -0.25 21.46
N VAL A 199 -4.68 1.00 21.91
CA VAL A 199 -5.68 1.46 22.89
C VAL A 199 -7.09 1.43 22.29
N LEU A 200 -7.27 2.02 21.11
CA LEU A 200 -8.56 2.06 20.42
C LEU A 200 -9.06 0.66 20.06
N GLY A 201 -8.16 -0.22 19.61
CA GLY A 201 -8.50 -1.61 19.28
C GLY A 201 -8.95 -2.41 20.51
N ASN A 202 -8.28 -2.26 21.64
CA ASN A 202 -8.71 -2.89 22.90
C ASN A 202 -10.06 -2.38 23.38
N LEU A 203 -10.30 -1.07 23.32
CA LEU A 203 -11.60 -0.47 23.66
C LEU A 203 -12.70 -0.97 22.71
N ALA A 204 -12.43 -0.93 21.39
CA ALA A 204 -13.39 -1.40 20.39
C ALA A 204 -13.72 -2.89 20.56
N ALA A 205 -12.73 -3.72 20.87
CA ALA A 205 -12.93 -5.16 21.08
C ALA A 205 -13.93 -5.43 22.21
N GLN A 206 -13.87 -4.68 23.33
CA GLN A 206 -14.80 -4.85 24.45
C GLN A 206 -16.26 -4.57 24.05
N TRP A 207 -16.49 -3.67 23.10
CA TRP A 207 -17.82 -3.32 22.63
C TRP A 207 -18.30 -4.21 21.48
N ILE A 208 -17.40 -4.72 20.65
CA ILE A 208 -17.72 -5.51 19.44
C ILE A 208 -17.94 -7.00 19.79
N PHE A 209 -17.16 -7.57 20.72
CA PHE A 209 -17.26 -8.99 21.08
C PHE A 209 -18.66 -9.48 21.48
N PRO A 210 -19.49 -8.70 22.22
CA PRO A 210 -20.84 -9.15 22.56
C PRO A 210 -21.85 -9.05 21.44
N ILE A 211 -21.49 -8.50 20.26
CA ILE A 211 -22.41 -8.32 19.14
C ILE A 211 -22.46 -9.61 18.29
N SER A 212 -23.63 -9.91 17.72
CA SER A 212 -23.77 -11.08 16.83
C SER A 212 -22.76 -11.03 15.67
N SER A 213 -22.18 -12.17 15.31
CA SER A 213 -21.04 -12.31 14.40
C SER A 213 -21.19 -11.58 13.06
N ASN A 214 -22.41 -11.46 12.52
CA ASN A 214 -22.63 -10.85 11.21
C ASN A 214 -22.44 -9.33 11.22
N TRP A 215 -22.88 -8.63 12.27
CA TRP A 215 -22.75 -7.17 12.40
C TRP A 215 -21.38 -6.74 12.96
N ALA A 216 -20.73 -7.61 13.72
CA ALA A 216 -19.43 -7.33 14.32
C ALA A 216 -18.36 -6.95 13.28
N ILE A 217 -18.34 -7.64 12.13
CA ILE A 217 -17.39 -7.38 11.05
C ILE A 217 -17.61 -5.99 10.44
N HIS A 218 -18.87 -5.63 10.15
CA HIS A 218 -19.21 -4.31 9.59
C HIS A 218 -18.85 -3.17 10.55
N ILE A 219 -19.18 -3.33 11.83
CA ILE A 219 -18.85 -2.32 12.85
C ILE A 219 -17.34 -2.18 13.00
N ALA A 220 -16.59 -3.29 13.02
CA ALA A 220 -15.14 -3.26 13.09
C ALA A 220 -14.51 -2.54 11.89
N LEU A 221 -14.97 -2.84 10.67
CA LEU A 221 -14.48 -2.19 9.44
C LEU A 221 -14.81 -0.70 9.43
N LEU A 222 -16.04 -0.31 9.77
CA LEU A 222 -16.44 1.11 9.83
C LEU A 222 -15.66 1.89 10.87
N LEU A 223 -15.44 1.33 12.07
CA LEU A 223 -14.59 1.96 13.08
C LEU A 223 -13.15 2.12 12.60
N SER A 224 -12.59 1.10 11.95
CA SER A 224 -11.25 1.16 11.37
C SER A 224 -11.14 2.25 10.30
N ILE A 225 -12.13 2.38 9.42
CA ILE A 225 -12.22 3.44 8.40
C ILE A 225 -12.25 4.82 9.05
N ILE A 226 -13.03 5.01 10.10
CA ILE A 226 -13.10 6.30 10.82
C ILE A 226 -11.75 6.65 11.44
N VAL A 227 -11.07 5.68 12.05
CA VAL A 227 -9.74 5.88 12.64
C VAL A 227 -8.70 6.24 11.56
N GLU A 228 -8.74 5.56 10.41
CA GLU A 228 -7.85 5.89 9.29
C GLU A 228 -8.09 7.29 8.72
N LEU A 229 -9.35 7.70 8.59
CA LEU A 229 -9.70 9.06 8.17
C LEU A 229 -9.20 10.11 9.17
N PHE A 230 -9.25 9.83 10.46
CA PHE A 230 -8.71 10.70 11.50
C PHE A 230 -7.19 10.86 11.36
N PHE A 231 -6.44 9.76 11.19
CA PHE A 231 -5.00 9.82 10.97
C PHE A 231 -4.64 10.53 9.66
N LEU A 232 -5.36 10.21 8.58
CA LEU A 232 -5.17 10.87 7.28
C LEU A 232 -5.35 12.38 7.38
N ALA A 233 -6.43 12.84 8.03
CA ALA A 233 -6.67 14.26 8.26
C ALA A 233 -5.56 14.88 9.12
N GLY A 234 -5.15 14.24 10.22
CA GLY A 234 -4.09 14.72 11.09
C GLY A 234 -2.76 14.89 10.35
N PHE A 235 -2.31 13.88 9.61
CA PHE A 235 -1.06 13.97 8.85
C PHE A 235 -1.16 14.97 7.69
N PHE A 236 -2.31 15.07 7.05
CA PHE A 236 -2.55 16.10 6.04
C PHE A 236 -2.42 17.51 6.61
N PHE A 237 -3.05 17.78 7.77
CA PHE A 237 -2.95 19.08 8.43
C PHE A 237 -1.51 19.41 8.84
N ILE A 238 -0.76 18.47 9.41
CA ILE A 238 0.65 18.64 9.79
C ILE A 238 1.47 19.01 8.54
N THR A 239 1.33 18.21 7.47
CA THR A 239 2.07 18.45 6.22
C THR A 239 1.73 19.80 5.61
N ASN A 240 0.44 20.12 5.51
CA ASN A 240 -0.01 21.40 4.94
C ASN A 240 0.44 22.60 5.78
N TYR A 241 0.39 22.51 7.10
CA TYR A 241 0.83 23.56 8.00
C TYR A 241 2.33 23.86 7.83
N ILE A 242 3.16 22.83 7.76
CA ILE A 242 4.61 22.98 7.60
C ILE A 242 4.93 23.58 6.22
N LEU A 243 4.33 23.05 5.15
CA LEU A 243 4.56 23.57 3.80
C LEU A 243 4.07 25.01 3.60
N SER A 244 2.99 25.42 4.27
CA SER A 244 2.41 26.76 4.08
C SER A 244 3.05 27.84 4.95
N ARG A 245 3.63 27.49 6.13
CA ARG A 245 4.05 28.49 7.11
C ARG A 245 5.51 28.40 7.57
N LYS A 246 6.17 27.25 7.42
CA LYS A 246 7.49 27.00 8.00
C LYS A 246 8.56 26.55 7.02
N LEU A 247 8.21 26.38 5.75
CA LEU A 247 9.16 25.95 4.74
C LEU A 247 9.99 27.15 4.30
N ASN A 248 11.23 27.28 4.81
CA ASN A 248 12.26 28.11 4.21
C ASN A 248 12.98 27.27 3.16
N LEU A 249 12.86 27.66 1.90
CA LEU A 249 13.50 27.02 0.74
C LEU A 249 14.90 27.62 0.46
N GLU A 250 15.50 28.32 1.43
CA GLU A 250 16.87 28.81 1.36
C GLU A 250 17.90 27.70 1.59
#